data_5c7ba56ad1c42bb55283b836b063f969
#
_entry.id   5c7ba56ad1c42bb55283b836b063f969
#
_cell.length_a   1.000
_cell.length_b   1.000
_cell.length_c   1.000
_cell.angle_alpha   90.00
_cell.angle_beta   90.00
_cell.angle_gamma   90.00
#
_symmetry.space_group_name_H-M   'P 1'
#
loop_
_entity.id
_entity.type
_entity.pdbx_description
1 polymer ?
#
loop_
_entity_poly.entity_id
_entity_poly.type
_entity_poly.pdbx_seq_one_letter_code
_entity_poly.pdbx_strand_id
1 'polypeptide(L)'
;VFGIALAGAMRAILAGAAVFLAAWLFFDIRLLAVPGFVGLVLTAFCFAAFGVAVGLSIRGQEQFSVIINFFITPMTFFCGSFFPIANLPEIVQRLVSLLPLAHTNALLQADGWDGGALSSFVVLALLTALAFGWGVRRMKRYQEF
;
A
#
# COMPACT_ATOMS: atom_id res chain seq x y z
N VAL A 1 -6.01 -14.67 -9.80
CA VAL A 1 -5.73 -13.38 -9.14
C VAL A 1 -5.50 -13.58 -7.65
N PHE A 2 -6.45 -14.22 -6.94
CA PHE A 2 -6.37 -14.36 -5.49
C PHE A 2 -5.08 -15.05 -5.03
N GLY A 3 -4.69 -16.17 -5.63
CA GLY A 3 -3.46 -16.89 -5.27
C GLY A 3 -2.18 -16.09 -5.51
N ILE A 4 -2.09 -15.36 -6.63
CA ILE A 4 -0.93 -14.53 -6.96
C ILE A 4 -0.88 -13.30 -6.04
N ALA A 5 -2.03 -12.68 -5.77
CA ALA A 5 -2.12 -11.57 -4.83
C ALA A 5 -1.78 -12.01 -3.41
N LEU A 6 -2.23 -13.20 -3.01
CA LEU A 6 -1.90 -13.80 -1.71
C LEU A 6 -0.40 -14.06 -1.57
N ALA A 7 0.24 -14.65 -2.59
CA ALA A 7 1.68 -14.90 -2.60
C ALA A 7 2.49 -13.59 -2.55
N GLY A 8 2.05 -12.55 -3.28
CA GLY A 8 2.67 -11.23 -3.22
C GLY A 8 2.51 -10.56 -1.86
N ALA A 9 1.32 -10.64 -1.27
CA ALA A 9 1.06 -10.13 0.07
C ALA A 9 1.88 -10.86 1.14
N MET A 10 2.00 -12.18 1.07
CA MET A 10 2.84 -12.97 1.98
C MET A 10 4.31 -12.54 1.92
N ARG A 11 4.86 -12.33 0.72
CA ARG A 11 6.24 -11.83 0.56
C ARG A 11 6.41 -10.44 1.17
N ALA A 12 5.47 -9.53 0.93
CA ALA A 12 5.50 -8.19 1.48
C ALA A 12 5.40 -8.20 3.02
N ILE A 13 4.53 -9.05 3.58
CA ILE A 13 4.40 -9.22 5.04
C ILE A 13 5.69 -9.79 5.63
N LEU A 14 6.29 -10.81 5.01
CA LEU A 14 7.56 -11.39 5.47
C LEU A 14 8.69 -10.37 5.44
N ALA A 15 8.82 -9.61 4.36
CA ALA A 15 9.82 -8.55 4.25
C ALA A 15 9.59 -7.44 5.29
N GLY A 16 8.35 -7.00 5.46
CA GLY A 16 7.96 -6.02 6.48
C GLY A 16 8.22 -6.53 7.89
N ALA A 17 7.90 -7.79 8.18
CA ALA A 17 8.16 -8.42 9.48
C ALA A 17 9.67 -8.50 9.78
N ALA A 18 10.49 -8.81 8.78
CA ALA A 18 11.95 -8.84 8.93
C ALA A 18 12.53 -7.45 9.25
N VAL A 19 12.07 -6.41 8.54
CA VAL A 19 12.47 -5.02 8.81
C VAL A 19 11.99 -4.58 10.20
N PHE A 20 10.75 -4.93 10.55
CA PHE A 20 10.20 -4.62 11.87
C PHE A 20 10.94 -5.32 12.99
N LEU A 21 11.28 -6.59 12.83
CA LEU A 21 12.07 -7.36 13.79
C LEU A 21 13.45 -6.75 13.98
N ALA A 22 14.11 -6.35 12.88
CA ALA A 22 15.38 -5.65 12.94
C ALA A 22 15.27 -4.31 13.67
N ALA A 23 14.24 -3.51 13.36
CA ALA A 23 14.00 -2.23 14.03
C ALA A 23 13.73 -2.41 15.53
N TRP A 24 12.92 -3.41 15.90
CA TRP A 24 12.65 -3.74 17.30
C TRP A 24 13.92 -4.17 18.05
N LEU A 25 14.76 -4.99 17.40
CA LEU A 25 15.98 -5.53 18.03
C LEU A 25 17.05 -4.45 18.25
N PHE A 26 17.18 -3.49 17.31
CA PHE A 26 18.24 -2.49 17.32
C PHE A 26 17.83 -1.14 17.91
N PHE A 27 16.53 -0.79 17.89
CA PHE A 27 16.05 0.54 18.24
C PHE A 27 15.02 0.55 19.39
N ASP A 28 14.72 -0.60 19.98
CA ASP A 28 13.77 -0.74 21.11
C ASP A 28 12.41 -0.06 20.83
N ILE A 29 11.97 -0.15 19.57
CA ILE A 29 10.69 0.44 19.13
C ILE A 29 9.55 -0.38 19.72
N ARG A 30 8.68 0.28 20.49
CA ARG A 30 7.47 -0.32 21.03
C ARG A 30 6.59 -0.89 19.93
N LEU A 31 5.98 -2.05 20.19
CA LEU A 31 5.11 -2.78 19.26
C LEU A 31 4.13 -1.86 18.54
N LEU A 32 3.99 -2.08 17.24
CA LEU A 32 2.94 -1.47 16.44
C LEU A 32 1.57 -1.62 17.14
N ALA A 33 0.86 -0.53 17.24
CA ALA A 33 -0.54 -0.57 17.64
C ALA A 33 -1.37 -1.40 16.63
N VAL A 34 -2.45 -1.99 17.07
CA VAL A 34 -3.33 -2.84 16.23
C VAL A 34 -3.71 -2.18 14.89
N PRO A 35 -4.04 -0.86 14.83
CA PRO A 35 -4.31 -0.19 13.55
C PRO A 35 -3.15 -0.24 12.57
N GLY A 36 -1.92 -0.08 13.05
CA GLY A 36 -0.72 -0.14 12.22
C GLY A 36 -0.51 -1.51 11.58
N PHE A 37 -0.68 -2.59 12.35
CA PHE A 37 -0.58 -3.95 11.82
C PHE A 37 -1.64 -4.23 10.75
N VAL A 38 -2.89 -3.85 11.00
CA VAL A 38 -3.99 -3.99 10.04
C VAL A 38 -3.72 -3.16 8.78
N GLY A 39 -3.21 -1.94 8.94
CA GLY A 39 -2.79 -1.07 7.83
C GLY A 39 -1.73 -1.71 6.96
N LEU A 40 -0.70 -2.32 7.54
CA LEU A 40 0.35 -3.03 6.79
C LEU A 40 -0.19 -4.21 5.98
N VAL A 41 -1.05 -5.03 6.58
CA VAL A 41 -1.67 -6.17 5.89
C VAL A 41 -2.52 -5.71 4.72
N LEU A 42 -3.39 -4.71 4.91
CA LEU A 42 -4.22 -4.14 3.84
C LEU A 42 -3.38 -3.55 2.72
N THR A 43 -2.32 -2.83 3.07
CA THR A 43 -1.39 -2.24 2.10
C THR A 43 -0.70 -3.32 1.28
N ALA A 44 -0.24 -4.39 1.90
CA ALA A 44 0.37 -5.51 1.20
C ALA A 44 -0.60 -6.13 0.16
N PHE A 45 -1.87 -6.31 0.52
CA PHE A 45 -2.89 -6.78 -0.40
C PHE A 45 -3.21 -5.77 -1.50
N CYS A 46 -3.29 -4.48 -1.17
CA CYS A 46 -3.54 -3.41 -2.13
C CYS A 46 -2.46 -3.38 -3.22
N PHE A 47 -1.20 -3.33 -2.82
CA PHE A 47 -0.08 -3.29 -3.78
C PHE A 47 0.10 -4.60 -4.53
N ALA A 48 -0.15 -5.75 -3.91
CA ALA A 48 -0.13 -7.03 -4.60
C ALA A 48 -1.20 -7.10 -5.69
N ALA A 49 -2.43 -6.68 -5.38
CA ALA A 49 -3.53 -6.64 -6.34
C ALA A 49 -3.26 -5.63 -7.47
N PHE A 50 -2.74 -4.45 -7.14
CA PHE A 50 -2.35 -3.43 -8.10
C PHE A 50 -1.23 -3.94 -9.03
N GLY A 51 -0.19 -4.56 -8.46
CA GLY A 51 0.91 -5.16 -9.22
C GLY A 51 0.46 -6.23 -10.21
N VAL A 52 -0.48 -7.10 -9.79
CA VAL A 52 -1.10 -8.09 -10.69
C VAL A 52 -1.89 -7.40 -11.81
N ALA A 53 -2.71 -6.39 -11.48
CA ALA A 53 -3.52 -5.67 -12.47
C ALA A 53 -2.65 -4.95 -13.51
N VAL A 54 -1.56 -4.31 -13.08
CA VAL A 54 -0.57 -3.67 -13.95
C VAL A 54 0.17 -4.71 -14.79
N GLY A 55 0.66 -5.79 -14.15
CA GLY A 55 1.39 -6.87 -14.84
C GLY A 55 0.57 -7.54 -15.95
N LEU A 56 -0.74 -7.73 -15.73
CA LEU A 56 -1.66 -8.23 -16.77
C LEU A 56 -2.01 -7.21 -17.85
N SER A 57 -1.69 -5.93 -17.63
CA SER A 57 -2.00 -4.84 -18.58
C SER A 57 -0.85 -4.52 -19.50
N ILE A 58 0.36 -4.98 -19.20
CA ILE A 58 1.62 -4.60 -19.85
C ILE A 58 2.29 -5.86 -20.40
N ARG A 59 2.84 -5.77 -21.61
CA ARG A 59 3.47 -6.89 -22.30
C ARG A 59 4.99 -6.98 -22.12
N GLY A 60 5.63 -5.96 -21.51
CA GLY A 60 7.08 -5.89 -21.36
C GLY A 60 7.51 -5.65 -19.92
N GLN A 61 8.52 -6.37 -19.47
CA GLN A 61 9.05 -6.25 -18.10
C GLN A 61 9.70 -4.89 -17.83
N GLU A 62 10.28 -4.28 -18.87
CA GLU A 62 10.85 -2.93 -18.78
C GLU A 62 9.76 -1.87 -18.55
N GLN A 63 8.65 -1.95 -19.27
CA GLN A 63 7.51 -1.05 -19.09
C GLN A 63 6.89 -1.18 -17.71
N PHE A 64 6.81 -2.40 -17.17
CA PHE A 64 6.34 -2.65 -15.81
C PHE A 64 7.21 -1.92 -14.79
N SER A 65 8.53 -2.05 -14.89
CA SER A 65 9.47 -1.41 -13.97
C SER A 65 9.40 0.12 -14.03
N VAL A 66 9.26 0.69 -15.23
CA VAL A 66 9.12 2.15 -15.40
C VAL A 66 7.85 2.67 -14.73
N ILE A 67 6.71 2.00 -14.94
CA ILE A 67 5.43 2.42 -14.36
C ILE A 67 5.46 2.29 -12.84
N ILE A 68 5.93 1.16 -12.32
CA ILE A 68 6.01 0.96 -10.88
C ILE A 68 6.92 2.00 -10.23
N ASN A 69 8.10 2.24 -10.78
CA ASN A 69 9.02 3.24 -10.24
C ASN A 69 8.46 4.66 -10.34
N PHE A 70 7.78 5.00 -11.45
CA PHE A 70 7.18 6.31 -11.62
C PHE A 70 6.04 6.58 -10.62
N PHE A 71 5.28 5.56 -10.23
CA PHE A 71 4.23 5.68 -9.23
C PHE A 71 4.75 5.56 -7.79
N ILE A 72 5.57 4.57 -7.51
CA ILE A 72 6.00 4.26 -6.14
C ILE A 72 6.99 5.30 -5.63
N THR A 73 7.93 5.76 -6.46
CA THR A 73 8.95 6.71 -6.02
C THR A 73 8.34 8.03 -5.50
N PRO A 74 7.52 8.77 -6.28
CA PRO A 74 6.93 10.00 -5.75
C PRO A 74 5.99 9.73 -4.59
N MET A 75 5.23 8.62 -4.64
CA MET A 75 4.33 8.23 -3.57
C MET A 75 5.07 8.02 -2.24
N THR A 76 6.25 7.39 -2.26
CA THR A 76 7.08 7.17 -1.07
C THR A 76 7.57 8.50 -0.47
N PHE A 77 7.93 9.47 -1.30
CA PHE A 77 8.37 10.78 -0.82
C PHE A 77 7.23 11.60 -0.21
N PHE A 78 6.04 11.56 -0.81
CA PHE A 78 4.91 12.39 -0.40
C PHE A 78 3.97 11.74 0.63
N CYS A 79 4.13 10.47 0.98
CA CYS A 79 3.25 9.77 1.92
C CYS A 79 3.36 10.22 3.38
N GLY A 80 4.18 11.22 3.68
CA GLY A 80 4.37 11.75 5.05
C GLY A 80 5.51 11.07 5.82
N SER A 81 6.25 10.14 5.21
CA SER A 81 7.41 9.50 5.86
C SER A 81 8.63 10.41 5.92
N PHE A 82 8.84 11.23 4.89
CA PHE A 82 9.98 12.15 4.80
C PHE A 82 9.62 13.60 5.13
N PHE A 83 8.42 14.03 4.76
CA PHE A 83 7.94 15.39 4.98
C PHE A 83 6.56 15.37 5.64
N PRO A 84 6.31 16.20 6.69
CA PRO A 84 4.99 16.34 7.25
C PRO A 84 4.00 16.84 6.19
N ILE A 85 2.93 16.10 5.95
CA ILE A 85 1.91 16.42 4.93
C ILE A 85 1.30 17.81 5.18
N ALA A 86 1.23 18.24 6.44
CA ALA A 86 0.71 19.55 6.84
C ALA A 86 1.47 20.75 6.25
N ASN A 87 2.72 20.57 5.86
CA ASN A 87 3.55 21.63 5.28
C ASN A 87 3.45 21.73 3.74
N LEU A 88 2.66 20.86 3.12
CA LEU A 88 2.47 20.84 1.67
C LEU A 88 1.32 21.78 1.26
N PRO A 89 1.33 22.32 0.03
CA PRO A 89 0.19 23.05 -0.52
C PRO A 89 -1.09 22.19 -0.50
N GLU A 90 -2.26 22.80 -0.31
CA GLU A 90 -3.55 22.10 -0.19
C GLU A 90 -3.83 21.14 -1.36
N ILE A 91 -3.44 21.51 -2.58
CA ILE A 91 -3.61 20.67 -3.78
C ILE A 91 -2.81 19.38 -3.63
N VAL A 92 -1.57 19.47 -3.13
CA VAL A 92 -0.70 18.31 -2.92
C VAL A 92 -1.23 17.46 -1.78
N GLN A 93 -1.71 18.06 -0.69
CA GLN A 93 -2.33 17.33 0.42
C GLN A 93 -3.53 16.50 -0.06
N ARG A 94 -4.40 17.06 -0.91
CA ARG A 94 -5.53 16.33 -1.50
C ARG A 94 -5.09 15.18 -2.42
N LEU A 95 -4.04 15.38 -3.21
CA LEU A 95 -3.49 14.31 -4.04
C LEU A 95 -2.88 13.19 -3.19
N VAL A 96 -2.14 13.55 -2.16
CA VAL A 96 -1.52 12.60 -1.22
C VAL A 96 -2.58 11.82 -0.46
N SER A 97 -3.69 12.43 -0.08
CA SER A 97 -4.81 11.75 0.59
C SER A 97 -5.52 10.70 -0.28
N LEU A 98 -5.28 10.65 -1.58
CA LEU A 98 -5.76 9.57 -2.46
C LEU A 98 -4.80 8.38 -2.51
N LEU A 99 -3.59 8.52 -1.97
CA LEU A 99 -2.56 7.48 -2.05
C LEU A 99 -2.71 6.47 -0.91
N PRO A 100 -2.69 5.15 -1.20
CA PRO A 100 -2.81 4.12 -0.17
C PRO A 100 -1.70 4.21 0.89
N LEU A 101 -0.50 4.60 0.49
CA LEU A 101 0.65 4.68 1.40
C LEU A 101 0.50 5.78 2.46
N ALA A 102 -0.19 6.89 2.15
CA ALA A 102 -0.47 7.95 3.11
C ALA A 102 -1.38 7.45 4.25
N HIS A 103 -2.41 6.68 3.91
CA HIS A 103 -3.31 6.07 4.90
C HIS A 103 -2.62 4.98 5.71
N THR A 104 -1.71 4.23 5.10
CA THR A 104 -0.87 3.27 5.82
C THR A 104 -0.01 3.97 6.86
N ASN A 105 0.64 5.07 6.48
CA ASN A 105 1.47 5.83 7.39
C ASN A 105 0.65 6.45 8.54
N ALA A 106 -0.56 6.93 8.26
CA ALA A 106 -1.48 7.42 9.28
C ALA A 106 -1.88 6.31 10.28
N LEU A 107 -2.16 5.10 9.79
CA LEU A 107 -2.47 3.95 10.64
C LEU A 107 -1.26 3.47 11.47
N LEU A 108 -0.05 3.57 10.92
CA LEU A 108 1.19 3.24 11.63
C LEU A 108 1.50 4.20 12.78
N GLN A 109 1.10 5.48 12.62
CA GLN A 109 1.31 6.51 13.63
C GLN A 109 0.16 6.59 14.64
N ALA A 110 -0.93 5.87 14.43
CA ALA A 110 -2.08 5.88 15.33
C ALA A 110 -1.81 5.00 16.57
N ASP A 111 -1.99 5.56 17.74
CA ASP A 111 -1.88 4.82 19.02
C ASP A 111 -3.10 3.93 19.29
N GLY A 112 -4.21 4.14 18.56
CA GLY A 112 -5.47 3.42 18.72
C GLY A 112 -6.45 3.67 17.60
N TRP A 113 -7.66 3.13 17.72
CA TRP A 113 -8.77 3.33 16.78
C TRP A 113 -9.49 4.64 17.05
N ASP A 114 -8.90 5.75 16.69
CA ASP A 114 -9.55 7.07 16.67
C ASP A 114 -10.24 7.34 15.32
N GLY A 115 -10.95 8.47 15.21
CA GLY A 115 -11.68 8.83 13.99
C GLY A 115 -10.78 8.97 12.76
N GLY A 116 -9.52 9.38 12.94
CA GLY A 116 -8.53 9.49 11.88
C GLY A 116 -8.04 8.13 11.39
N ALA A 117 -7.77 7.20 12.32
CA ALA A 117 -7.40 5.84 11.99
C ALA A 117 -8.54 5.08 11.29
N LEU A 118 -9.78 5.26 11.76
CA LEU A 118 -10.94 4.61 11.15
C LEU A 118 -11.19 5.11 9.72
N SER A 119 -11.09 6.42 9.48
CA SER A 119 -11.22 6.98 8.12
C SER A 119 -10.12 6.48 7.18
N SER A 120 -8.89 6.42 7.64
CA SER A 120 -7.75 5.89 6.88
C SER A 120 -7.92 4.40 6.57
N PHE A 121 -8.43 3.62 7.52
CA PHE A 121 -8.75 2.21 7.31
C PHE A 121 -9.81 2.02 6.22
N VAL A 122 -10.91 2.77 6.27
CA VAL A 122 -12.00 2.68 5.29
C VAL A 122 -11.50 3.03 3.88
N VAL A 123 -10.73 4.12 3.74
CA VAL A 123 -10.18 4.52 2.44
C VAL A 123 -9.22 3.45 1.91
N LEU A 124 -8.33 2.93 2.75
CA LEU A 124 -7.38 1.88 2.36
C LEU A 124 -8.08 0.58 1.97
N ALA A 125 -9.14 0.19 2.68
CA ALA A 125 -9.96 -0.97 2.35
C ALA A 125 -10.68 -0.80 1.00
N LEU A 126 -11.23 0.40 0.72
CA LEU A 126 -11.84 0.73 -0.57
C LEU A 126 -10.83 0.68 -1.72
N LEU A 127 -9.65 1.26 -1.53
CA LEU A 127 -8.57 1.21 -2.53
C LEU A 127 -8.12 -0.22 -2.81
N THR A 128 -8.01 -1.04 -1.77
CA THR A 128 -7.69 -2.47 -1.89
C THR A 128 -8.78 -3.21 -2.68
N ALA A 129 -10.04 -2.96 -2.39
CA ALA A 129 -11.17 -3.58 -3.10
C ALA A 129 -11.21 -3.15 -4.58
N LEU A 130 -10.93 -1.88 -4.87
CA LEU A 130 -10.85 -1.36 -6.24
C LEU A 130 -9.69 -1.98 -7.02
N ALA A 131 -8.49 -2.06 -6.42
CA ALA A 131 -7.33 -2.69 -7.03
C ALA A 131 -7.59 -4.18 -7.32
N PHE A 132 -8.23 -4.87 -6.38
CA PHE A 132 -8.59 -6.28 -6.54
C PHE A 132 -9.64 -6.48 -7.63
N GLY A 133 -10.68 -5.64 -7.66
CA GLY A 133 -11.73 -5.66 -8.70
C GLY A 133 -11.16 -5.39 -10.09
N TRP A 134 -10.21 -4.46 -10.20
CA TRP A 134 -9.51 -4.19 -11.45
C TRP A 134 -8.67 -5.39 -11.90
N GLY A 135 -7.91 -6.00 -11.00
CA GLY A 135 -7.14 -7.21 -11.27
C GLY A 135 -8.00 -8.37 -11.76
N VAL A 136 -9.14 -8.61 -11.10
CA VAL A 136 -10.10 -9.66 -11.51
C VAL A 136 -10.69 -9.38 -12.89
N ARG A 137 -11.09 -8.13 -13.18
CA ARG A 137 -11.63 -7.76 -14.50
C ARG A 137 -10.61 -7.97 -15.62
N ARG A 138 -9.35 -7.64 -15.36
CA ARG A 138 -8.27 -7.84 -16.34
C ARG A 138 -8.02 -9.31 -16.60
N MET A 139 -8.05 -10.15 -15.57
CA MET A 139 -7.82 -11.58 -15.74
C MET A 139 -8.93 -12.28 -16.52
N LYS A 140 -10.21 -11.89 -16.31
CA LYS A 140 -11.31 -12.42 -17.11
C LYS A 140 -11.13 -12.17 -18.61
N ARG A 141 -10.67 -10.98 -18.99
CA ARG A 141 -10.35 -10.65 -20.40
C ARG A 141 -9.18 -11.46 -20.98
N TYR A 142 -8.26 -11.94 -20.13
CA TYR A 142 -7.14 -12.77 -20.60
C TYR A 142 -7.53 -14.23 -20.83
N GLN A 143 -8.64 -14.69 -20.24
CA GLN A 143 -9.14 -16.06 -20.40
C GLN A 143 -10.09 -16.23 -21.60
N GLU A 144 -10.53 -15.14 -22.22
CA GLU A 144 -11.42 -15.12 -23.38
C GLU A 144 -10.66 -15.15 -24.73
N PHE A 145 -9.32 -15.24 -24.70
CA PHE A 145 -8.43 -15.46 -25.84
C PHE A 145 -7.63 -16.77 -25.71
#